data_53e7f79300a3bea6107bef8668bf48e8
#
_entry.id   53e7f79300a3bea6107bef8668bf48e8
#
_cell.length_a   1.000
_cell.length_b   1.000
_cell.length_c   1.000
_cell.angle_alpha   90.00
_cell.angle_beta   90.00
_cell.angle_gamma   90.00
#
_symmetry.space_group_name_H-M   'P 1'
#
loop_
_entity.id
_entity.type
_entity.pdbx_description
1 polymer ?
#
loop_
_entity_poly.entity_id
_entity_poly.type
_entity_poly.pdbx_seq_one_letter_code
_entity_poly.pdbx_strand_id
1 'polypeptide(L)'
;MKNTMKALNLHAVGDLRYEDVPMPVRQAGEVLLKVHACGICGSDLPRVFTKGTYHFPTIPGHEFAGEIVEADDPSLVGRRAAVFPLLPCRKCEACQVGEYAQCSDYDYYGSRRDGAFAEYIAVKEWNLVFFDDSLSYEEAAMCEPAAVALHAIGQASVGIGDTVAVFGAGPIGIMLGLWARTAGACRVILCDIDPTKVEFARKQGFDAVNSRETDPVEYIRTQTGGRGADACIEGAGVAQTWEQALKAVKSFGTVVSMGNPAGDMTLTQKGYWEILRKQLTLKGTWNSSYNDVRNEWRTALAAIASHRIDVRPLISHRFPLSEADKAFGVMRERKEFFNKVMFINR
;
A
#
# COMPACT_ATOMS: atom_id res chain seq x y z
N MET A 1 -4.70 -14.92 31.63
CA MET A 1 -4.67 -14.73 30.14
C MET A 1 -4.39 -16.09 29.51
N LYS A 2 -4.83 -16.33 28.27
CA LYS A 2 -4.43 -17.52 27.52
C LYS A 2 -2.93 -17.47 27.27
N ASN A 3 -2.23 -18.61 27.35
CA ASN A 3 -0.79 -18.67 27.07
C ASN A 3 -0.48 -18.75 25.56
N THR A 4 -1.50 -18.95 24.73
CA THR A 4 -1.40 -19.09 23.28
C THR A 4 -2.46 -18.26 22.58
N MET A 5 -2.22 -17.93 21.32
CA MET A 5 -3.12 -17.25 20.40
C MET A 5 -3.15 -17.97 19.06
N LYS A 6 -4.16 -17.71 18.23
CA LYS A 6 -4.21 -18.16 16.85
C LYS A 6 -3.43 -17.20 15.94
N ALA A 7 -2.65 -17.78 15.02
CA ALA A 7 -1.91 -17.03 14.00
C ALA A 7 -1.76 -17.86 12.72
N LEU A 8 -1.46 -17.14 11.63
CA LEU A 8 -0.95 -17.72 10.40
C LEU A 8 0.57 -17.69 10.45
N ASN A 9 1.18 -18.83 10.69
CA ASN A 9 2.63 -18.98 10.87
C ASN A 9 3.26 -19.60 9.63
N LEU A 10 4.17 -18.88 8.99
CA LEU A 10 4.87 -19.32 7.78
C LEU A 10 6.13 -20.09 8.17
N HIS A 11 6.11 -21.43 8.08
CA HIS A 11 7.21 -22.31 8.43
C HIS A 11 8.26 -22.46 7.33
N ALA A 12 7.83 -22.35 6.09
CA ALA A 12 8.65 -22.38 4.88
C ALA A 12 7.86 -21.78 3.70
N VAL A 13 8.52 -21.57 2.59
CA VAL A 13 7.83 -21.14 1.36
C VAL A 13 6.73 -22.16 1.01
N GLY A 14 5.48 -21.68 0.94
CA GLY A 14 4.29 -22.50 0.67
C GLY A 14 3.71 -23.22 1.89
N ASP A 15 4.34 -23.14 3.06
CA ASP A 15 3.88 -23.80 4.29
C ASP A 15 3.38 -22.76 5.31
N LEU A 16 2.21 -22.17 5.02
CA LEU A 16 1.52 -21.23 5.90
C LEU A 16 0.46 -22.00 6.72
N ARG A 17 0.59 -22.00 8.03
CA ARG A 17 -0.28 -22.79 8.93
C ARG A 17 -1.11 -21.88 9.82
N TYR A 18 -2.40 -22.20 9.96
CA TYR A 18 -3.26 -21.65 11.01
C TYR A 18 -3.13 -22.48 12.26
N GLU A 19 -2.42 -22.01 13.26
CA GLU A 19 -2.06 -22.79 14.45
C GLU A 19 -2.06 -21.97 15.73
N ASP A 20 -1.92 -22.65 16.87
CA ASP A 20 -1.67 -22.01 18.15
C ASP A 20 -0.19 -21.68 18.29
N VAL A 21 0.11 -20.41 18.53
CA VAL A 21 1.46 -19.90 18.82
C VAL A 21 1.49 -19.26 20.22
N PRO A 22 2.65 -19.13 20.86
CA PRO A 22 2.76 -18.42 22.13
C PRO A 22 2.22 -17.00 22.03
N MET A 23 1.57 -16.50 23.07
CA MET A 23 1.23 -15.08 23.17
C MET A 23 2.51 -14.23 23.09
N PRO A 24 2.51 -13.14 22.33
CA PRO A 24 3.67 -12.25 22.28
C PRO A 24 3.89 -11.60 23.65
N VAL A 25 5.15 -11.60 24.08
CA VAL A 25 5.56 -10.93 25.32
C VAL A 25 6.08 -9.55 24.95
N ARG A 26 5.34 -8.50 25.36
CA ARG A 26 5.78 -7.13 25.14
C ARG A 26 7.02 -6.78 25.95
N GLN A 27 7.86 -5.95 25.41
CA GLN A 27 9.01 -5.35 26.07
C GLN A 27 8.66 -3.92 26.54
N ALA A 28 9.52 -3.33 27.37
CA ALA A 28 9.38 -1.92 27.75
C ALA A 28 9.29 -1.02 26.51
N GLY A 29 8.35 -0.07 26.50
CA GLY A 29 8.04 0.79 25.36
C GLY A 29 7.31 0.09 24.21
N GLU A 30 6.74 -1.10 24.48
CA GLU A 30 5.83 -1.79 23.57
C GLU A 30 4.44 -1.88 24.21
N VAL A 31 3.44 -1.98 23.36
CA VAL A 31 2.08 -2.33 23.73
C VAL A 31 1.73 -3.71 23.19
N LEU A 32 0.83 -4.41 23.87
CA LEU A 32 0.14 -5.57 23.31
C LEU A 32 -1.12 -5.08 22.61
N LEU A 33 -1.19 -5.29 21.31
CA LEU A 33 -2.32 -4.90 20.46
C LEU A 33 -3.15 -6.15 20.12
N LYS A 34 -4.44 -6.13 20.39
CA LYS A 34 -5.40 -7.08 19.85
C LYS A 34 -5.72 -6.66 18.42
N VAL A 35 -5.34 -7.48 17.44
CA VAL A 35 -5.56 -7.20 16.03
C VAL A 35 -7.04 -7.43 15.70
N HIS A 36 -7.71 -6.42 15.14
CA HIS A 36 -9.09 -6.54 14.68
C HIS A 36 -9.21 -6.69 13.16
N ALA A 37 -8.34 -6.04 12.42
CA ALA A 37 -8.30 -6.13 10.95
C ALA A 37 -6.85 -6.09 10.45
N CYS A 38 -6.54 -6.92 9.45
CA CYS A 38 -5.27 -6.90 8.74
C CYS A 38 -5.48 -7.15 7.25
N GLY A 39 -5.08 -6.19 6.41
CA GLY A 39 -5.11 -6.32 4.96
C GLY A 39 -4.04 -7.30 4.45
N ILE A 40 -4.36 -8.00 3.37
CA ILE A 40 -3.39 -8.80 2.62
C ILE A 40 -2.82 -7.91 1.51
N CYS A 41 -1.52 -7.66 1.56
CA CYS A 41 -0.79 -6.93 0.53
C CYS A 41 -0.42 -7.85 -0.65
N GLY A 42 -0.31 -7.29 -1.84
CA GLY A 42 0.24 -8.02 -2.99
C GLY A 42 1.64 -8.58 -2.74
N SER A 43 2.42 -7.94 -1.86
CA SER A 43 3.76 -8.40 -1.46
C SER A 43 3.74 -9.62 -0.54
N ASP A 44 2.61 -9.97 0.08
CA ASP A 44 2.49 -11.16 0.91
C ASP A 44 2.42 -12.43 0.05
N LEU A 45 1.90 -12.33 -1.19
CA LEU A 45 1.86 -13.48 -2.11
C LEU A 45 3.26 -14.06 -2.38
N PRO A 46 4.25 -13.29 -2.85
CA PRO A 46 5.60 -13.84 -3.03
C PRO A 46 6.26 -14.23 -1.71
N ARG A 47 5.99 -13.56 -0.59
CA ARG A 47 6.50 -13.99 0.72
C ARG A 47 6.01 -15.36 1.11
N VAL A 48 4.73 -15.62 0.96
CA VAL A 48 4.13 -16.90 1.35
C VAL A 48 4.48 -18.00 0.34
N PHE A 49 4.43 -17.75 -0.98
CA PHE A 49 4.40 -18.83 -1.96
C PHE A 49 5.65 -19.00 -2.81
N THR A 50 6.58 -18.04 -2.88
CA THR A 50 7.70 -18.14 -3.82
C THR A 50 9.06 -17.67 -3.31
N LYS A 51 9.11 -16.58 -2.52
CA LYS A 51 10.38 -15.97 -2.09
C LYS A 51 10.70 -16.22 -0.62
N GLY A 52 9.67 -16.35 0.22
CA GLY A 52 9.83 -16.45 1.67
C GLY A 52 9.96 -15.10 2.36
N THR A 53 10.25 -15.16 3.64
CA THR A 53 10.57 -14.06 4.55
C THR A 53 12.04 -14.11 4.94
N TYR A 54 12.52 -13.19 5.77
CA TYR A 54 13.92 -13.13 6.19
C TYR A 54 14.32 -14.24 7.17
N HIS A 55 13.35 -14.83 7.86
CA HIS A 55 13.53 -15.98 8.74
C HIS A 55 12.24 -16.83 8.77
N PHE A 56 12.36 -18.06 9.24
CA PHE A 56 11.24 -18.96 9.49
C PHE A 56 11.35 -19.57 10.89
N PRO A 57 10.22 -19.81 11.59
CA PRO A 57 8.89 -19.36 11.19
C PRO A 57 8.73 -17.83 11.29
N THR A 58 7.74 -17.28 10.59
CA THR A 58 7.39 -15.85 10.65
C THR A 58 5.88 -15.71 10.47
N ILE A 59 5.25 -14.82 11.25
CA ILE A 59 3.85 -14.42 11.06
C ILE A 59 3.83 -13.24 10.08
N PRO A 60 3.23 -13.34 8.87
CA PRO A 60 3.13 -12.22 7.95
C PRO A 60 2.07 -11.18 8.37
N GLY A 61 1.81 -10.18 7.52
CA GLY A 61 0.77 -9.15 7.69
C GLY A 61 1.32 -7.84 8.27
N HIS A 62 1.14 -6.75 7.52
CA HIS A 62 1.71 -5.43 7.85
C HIS A 62 0.75 -4.26 7.66
N GLU A 63 -0.47 -4.50 7.17
CA GLU A 63 -1.52 -3.49 6.98
C GLU A 63 -2.61 -3.69 8.05
N PHE A 64 -2.42 -3.22 9.28
CA PHE A 64 -3.30 -3.63 10.39
C PHE A 64 -3.70 -2.52 11.34
N ALA A 65 -4.83 -2.78 12.02
CA ALA A 65 -5.35 -1.95 13.09
C ALA A 65 -5.94 -2.82 14.21
N GLY A 66 -5.91 -2.30 15.43
CA GLY A 66 -6.38 -3.01 16.59
C GLY A 66 -6.57 -2.12 17.81
N GLU A 67 -6.85 -2.77 18.94
CA GLU A 67 -7.05 -2.18 20.25
C GLU A 67 -5.89 -2.56 21.18
N ILE A 68 -5.40 -1.60 21.94
CA ILE A 68 -4.33 -1.81 22.92
C ILE A 68 -4.93 -2.49 24.16
N VAL A 69 -4.41 -3.67 24.50
CA VAL A 69 -4.88 -4.45 25.66
C VAL A 69 -3.90 -4.43 26.83
N GLU A 70 -2.61 -4.16 26.57
CA GLU A 70 -1.58 -3.96 27.61
C GLU A 70 -0.58 -2.87 27.15
N ALA A 71 -0.17 -2.01 28.08
CA ALA A 71 0.83 -0.97 27.88
C ALA A 71 1.54 -0.65 29.19
N ASP A 72 2.71 0.04 29.11
CA ASP A 72 3.37 0.59 30.30
C ASP A 72 2.56 1.79 30.85
N ASP A 73 2.01 2.62 29.97
CA ASP A 73 1.05 3.66 30.34
C ASP A 73 -0.38 3.12 30.28
N PRO A 74 -1.06 2.97 31.44
CA PRO A 74 -2.43 2.47 31.49
C PRO A 74 -3.45 3.31 30.71
N SER A 75 -3.16 4.58 30.43
CA SER A 75 -4.04 5.45 29.65
C SER A 75 -4.14 5.05 28.17
N LEU A 76 -3.22 4.23 27.69
CA LEU A 76 -3.23 3.69 26.35
C LEU A 76 -4.14 2.47 26.20
N VAL A 77 -4.46 1.78 27.28
CA VAL A 77 -5.31 0.57 27.26
C VAL A 77 -6.73 0.94 26.82
N GLY A 78 -7.27 0.17 25.88
CA GLY A 78 -8.56 0.42 25.23
C GLY A 78 -8.49 1.41 24.07
N ARG A 79 -7.34 2.08 23.83
CA ARG A 79 -7.20 2.97 22.67
C ARG A 79 -7.03 2.17 21.39
N ARG A 80 -7.54 2.72 20.31
CA ARG A 80 -7.53 2.15 18.96
C ARG A 80 -6.38 2.73 18.16
N ALA A 81 -5.63 1.88 17.45
CA ALA A 81 -4.49 2.32 16.63
C ALA A 81 -4.34 1.51 15.35
N ALA A 82 -3.98 2.19 14.25
CA ALA A 82 -3.26 1.60 13.13
C ALA A 82 -1.77 1.60 13.44
N VAL A 83 -1.00 0.72 12.82
CA VAL A 83 0.43 0.56 13.16
C VAL A 83 1.31 0.76 11.94
N PHE A 84 2.20 1.75 12.02
CA PHE A 84 3.27 1.94 11.04
C PHE A 84 4.24 0.75 11.11
N PRO A 85 4.39 -0.07 10.05
CA PRO A 85 5.07 -1.36 10.20
C PRO A 85 6.59 -1.29 10.20
N LEU A 86 7.21 -0.17 9.82
CA LEU A 86 8.66 -0.01 9.73
C LEU A 86 9.27 0.42 11.06
N LEU A 87 10.36 -0.22 11.45
CA LEU A 87 11.15 0.14 12.63
C LEU A 87 12.55 0.60 12.18
N PRO A 88 12.81 1.91 12.14
CA PRO A 88 14.09 2.45 11.67
C PRO A 88 15.21 2.21 12.67
N CYS A 89 16.45 2.08 12.19
CA CYS A 89 17.63 1.93 13.07
C CYS A 89 17.96 3.20 13.87
N ARG A 90 17.42 4.36 13.51
CA ARG A 90 17.57 5.70 14.12
C ARG A 90 19.02 6.27 14.16
N LYS A 91 19.98 5.60 13.54
CA LYS A 91 21.38 5.99 13.56
C LYS A 91 22.00 6.25 12.18
N CYS A 92 21.42 5.73 11.09
CA CYS A 92 21.93 5.98 9.74
C CYS A 92 21.55 7.38 9.24
N GLU A 93 22.19 7.83 8.17
CA GLU A 93 22.02 9.15 7.58
C GLU A 93 20.55 9.46 7.25
N ALA A 94 19.85 8.51 6.61
CA ALA A 94 18.43 8.67 6.30
C ALA A 94 17.58 8.88 7.57
N CYS A 95 17.87 8.12 8.64
CA CYS A 95 17.15 8.28 9.91
C CYS A 95 17.41 9.64 10.57
N GLN A 96 18.62 10.21 10.45
CA GLN A 96 18.96 11.51 11.03
C GLN A 96 18.17 12.66 10.40
N VAL A 97 17.75 12.51 9.15
CA VAL A 97 16.91 13.49 8.44
C VAL A 97 15.41 13.12 8.42
N GLY A 98 15.03 12.03 9.16
CA GLY A 98 13.64 11.61 9.29
C GLY A 98 13.09 10.80 8.10
N GLU A 99 13.92 10.43 7.14
CA GLU A 99 13.57 9.62 5.97
C GLU A 99 13.69 8.12 6.31
N TYR A 100 12.77 7.64 7.15
CA TYR A 100 12.84 6.28 7.72
C TYR A 100 12.63 5.17 6.70
N ALA A 101 11.89 5.44 5.64
CA ALA A 101 11.68 4.48 4.55
C ALA A 101 12.98 4.12 3.81
N GLN A 102 13.98 5.01 3.82
CA GLN A 102 15.31 4.82 3.23
C GLN A 102 16.36 4.36 4.26
N CYS A 103 15.93 3.95 5.46
CA CYS A 103 16.83 3.42 6.47
C CYS A 103 17.59 2.21 5.94
N SER A 104 18.93 2.22 6.09
CA SER A 104 19.80 1.13 5.61
C SER A 104 19.67 -0.17 6.40
N ASP A 105 19.12 -0.09 7.62
CA ASP A 105 19.00 -1.22 8.55
C ASP A 105 17.69 -1.12 9.32
N TYR A 106 16.56 -1.17 8.59
CA TYR A 106 15.23 -1.18 9.21
C TYR A 106 14.75 -2.60 9.49
N ASP A 107 13.95 -2.72 10.52
CA ASP A 107 13.12 -3.90 10.75
C ASP A 107 11.66 -3.63 10.31
N TYR A 108 10.86 -4.68 10.12
CA TYR A 108 9.53 -4.51 9.52
C TYR A 108 8.57 -5.60 9.97
N TYR A 109 7.47 -5.22 10.60
CA TYR A 109 6.42 -6.15 10.98
C TYR A 109 5.85 -6.89 9.76
N GLY A 110 5.68 -8.22 9.89
CA GLY A 110 5.13 -9.07 8.84
C GLY A 110 6.12 -9.52 7.76
N SER A 111 7.41 -9.22 7.90
CA SER A 111 8.43 -9.72 6.98
C SER A 111 9.79 -9.98 7.61
N ARG A 112 10.33 -9.03 8.40
CA ARG A 112 11.61 -9.18 9.12
C ARG A 112 11.41 -9.59 10.56
N ARG A 113 10.22 -9.39 11.07
CA ARG A 113 9.71 -9.89 12.35
C ARG A 113 8.23 -10.23 12.20
N ASP A 114 7.67 -10.87 13.22
CA ASP A 114 6.26 -11.24 13.23
C ASP A 114 5.34 -10.05 13.02
N GLY A 115 4.30 -10.28 12.24
CA GLY A 115 3.27 -9.34 11.84
C GLY A 115 1.90 -9.67 12.43
N ALA A 116 0.87 -9.20 11.75
CA ALA A 116 -0.49 -9.13 12.27
C ALA A 116 -1.48 -10.14 11.66
N PHE A 117 -1.03 -11.16 10.95
CA PHE A 117 -1.89 -12.30 10.66
C PHE A 117 -2.02 -13.20 11.90
N ALA A 118 -2.41 -12.56 13.01
CA ALA A 118 -2.53 -13.14 14.35
C ALA A 118 -3.63 -12.44 15.16
N GLU A 119 -4.03 -13.02 16.28
CA GLU A 119 -5.00 -12.38 17.20
C GLU A 119 -4.36 -11.21 17.96
N TYR A 120 -3.07 -11.28 18.27
CA TYR A 120 -2.32 -10.27 19.03
C TYR A 120 -0.94 -10.07 18.45
N ILE A 121 -0.39 -8.86 18.67
CA ILE A 121 0.97 -8.50 18.32
C ILE A 121 1.56 -7.52 19.33
N ALA A 122 2.84 -7.67 19.69
CA ALA A 122 3.56 -6.68 20.46
C ALA A 122 4.18 -5.66 19.49
N VAL A 123 3.87 -4.37 19.66
CA VAL A 123 4.35 -3.29 18.79
C VAL A 123 4.93 -2.15 19.61
N LYS A 124 5.92 -1.44 19.05
CA LYS A 124 6.48 -0.24 19.70
C LYS A 124 5.43 0.87 19.78
N GLU A 125 5.35 1.57 20.90
CA GLU A 125 4.44 2.71 21.08
C GLU A 125 4.67 3.78 20.01
N TRP A 126 5.90 4.01 19.59
CA TRP A 126 6.25 4.96 18.54
C TRP A 126 5.59 4.67 17.19
N ASN A 127 5.26 3.40 16.91
CA ASN A 127 4.63 2.99 15.66
C ASN A 127 3.09 3.18 15.64
N LEU A 128 2.49 3.62 16.76
CA LEU A 128 1.05 3.75 16.90
C LEU A 128 0.52 5.04 16.25
N VAL A 129 -0.53 4.90 15.46
CA VAL A 129 -1.30 6.02 14.91
C VAL A 129 -2.74 5.88 15.39
N PHE A 130 -3.07 6.69 16.38
CA PHE A 130 -4.37 6.61 17.05
C PHE A 130 -5.51 7.12 16.16
N PHE A 131 -6.67 6.50 16.30
CA PHE A 131 -7.93 6.92 15.70
C PHE A 131 -9.08 6.70 16.68
N ASP A 132 -10.20 7.39 16.45
CA ASP A 132 -11.40 7.33 17.27
C ASP A 132 -12.49 6.43 16.63
N ASP A 133 -13.68 6.43 17.23
CA ASP A 133 -14.81 5.61 16.79
C ASP A 133 -15.43 6.05 15.45
N SER A 134 -14.96 7.15 14.83
CA SER A 134 -15.42 7.57 13.52
C SER A 134 -14.94 6.62 12.39
N LEU A 135 -13.91 5.80 12.66
CA LEU A 135 -13.39 4.81 11.75
C LEU A 135 -13.62 3.38 12.27
N SER A 136 -13.95 2.46 11.40
CA SER A 136 -13.84 1.03 11.68
C SER A 136 -12.38 0.58 11.70
N TYR A 137 -12.08 -0.57 12.31
CA TYR A 137 -10.74 -1.17 12.25
C TYR A 137 -10.33 -1.53 10.81
N GLU A 138 -11.29 -1.91 9.97
CA GLU A 138 -11.08 -2.20 8.56
C GLU A 138 -10.60 -0.96 7.79
N GLU A 139 -11.28 0.18 7.98
CA GLU A 139 -10.88 1.45 7.39
C GLU A 139 -9.52 1.92 7.91
N ALA A 140 -9.27 1.74 9.20
CA ALA A 140 -7.98 2.10 9.81
C ALA A 140 -6.83 1.19 9.32
N ALA A 141 -7.08 -0.09 9.05
CA ALA A 141 -6.09 -0.99 8.43
C ALA A 141 -5.74 -0.58 7.00
N MET A 142 -6.63 0.14 6.29
CA MET A 142 -6.35 0.74 4.99
C MET A 142 -5.39 1.95 5.06
N CYS A 143 -5.03 2.39 6.27
CA CYS A 143 -4.09 3.52 6.45
C CYS A 143 -2.73 3.23 5.80
N GLU A 144 -2.21 2.01 5.92
CA GLU A 144 -0.92 1.64 5.33
C GLU A 144 -0.91 1.88 3.82
N PRO A 145 -1.74 1.19 3.01
CA PRO A 145 -1.72 1.41 1.56
C PRO A 145 -2.15 2.82 1.16
N ALA A 146 -2.99 3.51 1.95
CA ALA A 146 -3.37 4.89 1.70
C ALA A 146 -2.18 5.86 1.90
N ALA A 147 -1.35 5.66 2.92
CA ALA A 147 -0.15 6.45 3.16
C ALA A 147 0.91 6.22 2.07
N VAL A 148 1.07 4.98 1.60
CA VAL A 148 1.95 4.64 0.48
C VAL A 148 1.51 5.35 -0.81
N ALA A 149 0.21 5.37 -1.11
CA ALA A 149 -0.33 6.09 -2.26
C ALA A 149 -0.18 7.61 -2.12
N LEU A 150 -0.41 8.16 -0.91
CA LEU A 150 -0.19 9.59 -0.61
C LEU A 150 1.27 9.99 -0.86
N HIS A 151 2.22 9.16 -0.41
CA HIS A 151 3.64 9.40 -0.61
C HIS A 151 4.00 9.48 -2.10
N ALA A 152 3.49 8.55 -2.91
CA ALA A 152 3.72 8.55 -4.35
C ALA A 152 3.14 9.81 -5.04
N ILE A 153 1.95 10.27 -4.64
CA ILE A 153 1.36 11.54 -5.13
C ILE A 153 2.22 12.73 -4.73
N GLY A 154 2.78 12.72 -3.51
CA GLY A 154 3.75 13.72 -3.07
C GLY A 154 5.00 13.76 -3.96
N GLN A 155 5.52 12.59 -4.37
CA GLN A 155 6.63 12.50 -5.33
C GLN A 155 6.24 13.01 -6.72
N ALA A 156 5.00 12.78 -7.15
CA ALA A 156 4.50 13.25 -8.44
C ALA A 156 4.34 14.79 -8.49
N SER A 157 4.34 15.46 -7.34
CA SER A 157 4.18 16.92 -7.21
C SER A 157 2.90 17.43 -7.91
N VAL A 158 1.79 16.69 -7.73
CA VAL A 158 0.49 17.00 -8.33
C VAL A 158 -0.03 18.33 -7.83
N GLY A 159 -0.48 19.18 -8.74
CA GLY A 159 -1.06 20.49 -8.47
C GLY A 159 -2.50 20.66 -8.97
N ILE A 160 -3.07 21.85 -8.66
CA ILE A 160 -4.42 22.21 -9.10
C ILE A 160 -4.46 22.31 -10.62
N GLY A 161 -5.43 21.62 -11.23
CA GLY A 161 -5.64 21.63 -12.66
C GLY A 161 -4.85 20.56 -13.45
N ASP A 162 -4.00 19.79 -12.78
CA ASP A 162 -3.20 18.75 -13.44
C ASP A 162 -4.04 17.57 -13.95
N THR A 163 -3.55 16.94 -15.00
CA THR A 163 -3.99 15.60 -15.43
C THR A 163 -2.97 14.58 -14.94
N VAL A 164 -3.44 13.57 -14.21
CA VAL A 164 -2.62 12.47 -13.70
C VAL A 164 -3.02 11.17 -14.37
N ALA A 165 -2.05 10.43 -14.89
CA ALA A 165 -2.25 9.09 -15.41
C ALA A 165 -1.60 8.05 -14.49
N VAL A 166 -2.33 6.97 -14.18
CA VAL A 166 -1.87 5.88 -13.32
C VAL A 166 -1.93 4.57 -14.10
N PHE A 167 -0.81 3.89 -14.21
CA PHE A 167 -0.71 2.58 -14.83
C PHE A 167 -0.85 1.49 -13.76
N GLY A 168 -2.00 0.82 -13.75
CA GLY A 168 -2.49 -0.10 -12.74
C GLY A 168 -3.72 0.46 -12.02
N ALA A 169 -4.87 -0.24 -12.11
CA ALA A 169 -6.14 0.13 -11.47
C ALA A 169 -6.50 -0.81 -10.30
N GLY A 170 -5.52 -1.43 -9.68
CA GLY A 170 -5.67 -2.18 -8.43
C GLY A 170 -5.94 -1.26 -7.23
N PRO A 171 -5.97 -1.82 -6.01
CA PRO A 171 -6.27 -1.04 -4.79
C PRO A 171 -5.40 0.23 -4.64
N ILE A 172 -4.10 0.10 -4.87
CA ILE A 172 -3.17 1.25 -4.81
C ILE A 172 -3.47 2.24 -5.94
N GLY A 173 -3.76 1.77 -7.16
CA GLY A 173 -4.07 2.66 -8.28
C GLY A 173 -5.33 3.51 -8.02
N ILE A 174 -6.38 2.92 -7.44
CA ILE A 174 -7.56 3.67 -7.01
C ILE A 174 -7.21 4.69 -5.94
N MET A 175 -6.41 4.32 -4.93
CA MET A 175 -5.98 5.26 -3.88
C MET A 175 -5.11 6.39 -4.43
N LEU A 176 -4.22 6.11 -5.38
CA LEU A 176 -3.49 7.15 -6.12
C LEU A 176 -4.44 8.12 -6.80
N GLY A 177 -5.49 7.60 -7.44
CA GLY A 177 -6.52 8.43 -8.08
C GLY A 177 -7.27 9.30 -7.06
N LEU A 178 -7.67 8.75 -5.92
CA LEU A 178 -8.34 9.49 -4.85
C LEU A 178 -7.43 10.61 -4.30
N TRP A 179 -6.18 10.31 -4.05
CA TRP A 179 -5.21 11.30 -3.58
C TRP A 179 -4.88 12.36 -4.63
N ALA A 180 -4.75 11.98 -5.90
CA ALA A 180 -4.53 12.95 -6.99
C ALA A 180 -5.67 13.97 -7.06
N ARG A 181 -6.94 13.52 -6.95
CA ARG A 181 -8.11 14.43 -6.87
C ARG A 181 -8.05 15.32 -5.64
N THR A 182 -7.70 14.75 -4.49
CA THR A 182 -7.55 15.51 -3.24
C THR A 182 -6.44 16.56 -3.33
N ALA A 183 -5.37 16.29 -4.09
CA ALA A 183 -4.28 17.22 -4.37
C ALA A 183 -4.65 18.31 -5.41
N GLY A 184 -5.80 18.19 -6.08
CA GLY A 184 -6.30 19.20 -7.02
C GLY A 184 -6.22 18.80 -8.50
N ALA A 185 -5.89 17.56 -8.83
CA ALA A 185 -5.93 17.09 -10.22
C ALA A 185 -7.34 17.27 -10.79
N CYS A 186 -7.43 17.92 -11.95
CA CYS A 186 -8.72 18.10 -12.64
C CYS A 186 -9.15 16.84 -13.40
N ARG A 187 -8.21 15.97 -13.75
CA ARG A 187 -8.45 14.70 -14.41
C ARG A 187 -7.50 13.63 -13.89
N VAL A 188 -8.06 12.44 -13.66
CA VAL A 188 -7.29 11.24 -13.31
C VAL A 188 -7.68 10.13 -14.27
N ILE A 189 -6.70 9.56 -14.97
CA ILE A 189 -6.88 8.48 -15.94
C ILE A 189 -6.20 7.23 -15.38
N LEU A 190 -6.97 6.16 -15.20
CA LEU A 190 -6.46 4.87 -14.75
C LEU A 190 -6.37 3.90 -15.93
N CYS A 191 -5.21 3.24 -16.10
CA CYS A 191 -4.96 2.30 -17.17
C CYS A 191 -4.74 0.89 -16.58
N ASP A 192 -5.50 -0.10 -17.02
CA ASP A 192 -5.29 -1.49 -16.60
C ASP A 192 -5.64 -2.44 -17.76
N ILE A 193 -5.10 -3.66 -17.72
CA ILE A 193 -5.40 -4.72 -18.69
C ILE A 193 -6.60 -5.58 -18.27
N ASP A 194 -7.03 -5.47 -17.01
CA ASP A 194 -8.15 -6.24 -16.45
C ASP A 194 -9.44 -5.43 -16.59
N PRO A 195 -10.42 -5.90 -17.42
CA PRO A 195 -11.66 -5.18 -17.66
C PRO A 195 -12.48 -4.99 -16.37
N THR A 196 -12.37 -5.91 -15.39
CA THR A 196 -13.13 -5.79 -14.15
C THR A 196 -12.61 -4.66 -13.27
N LYS A 197 -11.28 -4.44 -13.26
CA LYS A 197 -10.65 -3.31 -12.56
C LYS A 197 -10.94 -1.99 -13.25
N VAL A 198 -10.92 -1.96 -14.58
CA VAL A 198 -11.31 -0.77 -15.36
C VAL A 198 -12.74 -0.38 -15.06
N GLU A 199 -13.67 -1.34 -15.05
CA GLU A 199 -15.07 -1.11 -14.73
C GLU A 199 -15.25 -0.62 -13.28
N PHE A 200 -14.53 -1.21 -12.33
CA PHE A 200 -14.54 -0.73 -10.96
C PHE A 200 -14.03 0.71 -10.85
N ALA A 201 -12.93 1.05 -11.53
CA ALA A 201 -12.39 2.40 -11.56
C ALA A 201 -13.43 3.41 -12.10
N ARG A 202 -14.16 3.04 -13.17
CA ARG A 202 -15.25 3.85 -13.72
C ARG A 202 -16.39 4.05 -12.71
N LYS A 203 -16.77 2.99 -11.97
CA LYS A 203 -17.77 3.08 -10.88
C LYS A 203 -17.33 4.00 -9.74
N GLN A 204 -16.01 4.12 -9.51
CA GLN A 204 -15.45 5.12 -8.58
C GLN A 204 -15.35 6.53 -9.22
N GLY A 205 -15.91 6.72 -10.40
CA GLY A 205 -15.97 8.01 -11.10
C GLY A 205 -14.66 8.39 -11.80
N PHE A 206 -13.69 7.49 -11.94
CA PHE A 206 -12.47 7.77 -12.69
C PHE A 206 -12.66 7.60 -14.18
N ASP A 207 -11.89 8.36 -14.95
CA ASP A 207 -11.63 8.05 -16.35
C ASP A 207 -10.73 6.80 -16.39
N ALA A 208 -11.13 5.75 -17.10
CA ALA A 208 -10.37 4.50 -17.08
C ALA A 208 -10.41 3.79 -18.43
N VAL A 209 -9.26 3.25 -18.83
CA VAL A 209 -9.05 2.62 -20.13
C VAL A 209 -8.50 1.20 -20.00
N ASN A 210 -9.06 0.27 -20.78
CA ASN A 210 -8.53 -1.08 -20.92
C ASN A 210 -7.36 -1.06 -21.92
N SER A 211 -6.15 -1.24 -21.41
CA SER A 211 -4.91 -1.16 -22.21
C SER A 211 -4.73 -2.35 -23.20
N ARG A 212 -5.59 -3.36 -23.15
CA ARG A 212 -5.63 -4.43 -24.18
C ARG A 212 -6.45 -4.05 -25.39
N GLU A 213 -7.40 -3.12 -25.23
CA GLU A 213 -8.35 -2.72 -26.27
C GLU A 213 -7.96 -1.39 -26.88
N THR A 214 -7.34 -0.52 -26.10
CA THR A 214 -6.97 0.85 -26.52
C THR A 214 -5.56 1.15 -26.04
N ASP A 215 -4.73 1.72 -26.90
CA ASP A 215 -3.40 2.20 -26.50
C ASP A 215 -3.57 3.31 -25.45
N PRO A 216 -3.07 3.09 -24.22
CA PRO A 216 -3.22 4.06 -23.13
C PRO A 216 -2.47 5.37 -23.41
N VAL A 217 -1.38 5.35 -24.18
CA VAL A 217 -0.62 6.55 -24.53
C VAL A 217 -1.44 7.46 -25.46
N GLU A 218 -2.03 6.87 -26.49
CA GLU A 218 -2.90 7.61 -27.44
C GLU A 218 -4.19 8.08 -26.75
N TYR A 219 -4.75 7.26 -25.86
CA TYR A 219 -5.90 7.67 -25.08
C TYR A 219 -5.59 8.90 -24.22
N ILE A 220 -4.49 8.87 -23.43
CA ILE A 220 -4.10 9.97 -22.56
C ILE A 220 -3.81 11.23 -23.39
N ARG A 221 -3.14 11.10 -24.54
CA ARG A 221 -2.89 12.23 -25.44
C ARG A 221 -4.18 12.83 -25.99
N THR A 222 -5.12 12.01 -26.41
CA THR A 222 -6.44 12.47 -26.90
C THR A 222 -7.18 13.25 -25.81
N GLN A 223 -7.17 12.74 -24.57
CA GLN A 223 -7.84 13.38 -23.44
C GLN A 223 -7.15 14.69 -22.99
N THR A 224 -5.91 14.94 -23.44
CA THR A 224 -5.11 16.12 -23.08
C THR A 224 -4.81 17.04 -24.27
N GLY A 225 -5.55 16.90 -25.38
CA GLY A 225 -5.34 17.70 -26.59
C GLY A 225 -3.96 17.51 -27.22
N GLY A 226 -3.41 16.32 -27.16
CA GLY A 226 -2.08 15.95 -27.69
C GLY A 226 -0.92 16.22 -26.76
N ARG A 227 -1.13 16.91 -25.65
CA ARG A 227 -0.07 17.39 -24.73
C ARG A 227 0.56 16.30 -23.90
N GLY A 228 -0.24 15.33 -23.43
CA GLY A 228 0.11 14.32 -22.43
C GLY A 228 -0.23 14.72 -21.01
N ALA A 229 -0.16 13.78 -20.06
CA ALA A 229 -0.45 14.00 -18.65
C ALA A 229 0.64 14.84 -17.97
N ASP A 230 0.27 15.62 -16.95
CA ASP A 230 1.21 16.41 -16.14
C ASP A 230 2.11 15.50 -15.30
N ALA A 231 1.54 14.43 -14.75
CA ALA A 231 2.27 13.39 -14.06
C ALA A 231 1.77 12.00 -14.47
N CYS A 232 2.68 11.02 -14.54
CA CYS A 232 2.38 9.61 -14.73
C CYS A 232 2.94 8.80 -13.57
N ILE A 233 2.16 7.85 -13.04
CA ILE A 233 2.59 6.95 -11.98
C ILE A 233 2.55 5.52 -12.51
N GLU A 234 3.70 4.87 -12.54
CA GLU A 234 3.82 3.48 -12.92
C GLU A 234 3.64 2.61 -11.67
N GLY A 235 2.51 1.92 -11.56
CA GLY A 235 2.13 1.09 -10.42
C GLY A 235 1.97 -0.39 -10.73
N ALA A 236 2.20 -0.84 -11.98
CA ALA A 236 2.07 -2.23 -12.37
C ALA A 236 3.37 -3.05 -12.24
N GLY A 237 4.53 -2.40 -12.25
CA GLY A 237 5.84 -3.04 -12.10
C GLY A 237 6.28 -3.84 -13.33
N VAL A 238 5.95 -3.39 -14.55
CA VAL A 238 6.37 -4.03 -15.79
C VAL A 238 6.98 -3.01 -16.77
N ALA A 239 8.00 -3.45 -17.51
CA ALA A 239 8.74 -2.58 -18.44
C ALA A 239 7.84 -1.87 -19.45
N GLN A 240 6.79 -2.54 -19.94
CA GLN A 240 5.85 -1.98 -20.89
C GLN A 240 5.11 -0.75 -20.35
N THR A 241 4.55 -0.84 -19.14
CA THR A 241 3.79 0.26 -18.51
C THR A 241 4.71 1.40 -18.12
N TRP A 242 5.97 1.10 -17.77
CA TRP A 242 6.97 2.12 -17.49
C TRP A 242 7.30 2.92 -18.75
N GLU A 243 7.52 2.26 -19.89
CA GLU A 243 7.76 2.94 -21.17
C GLU A 243 6.51 3.71 -21.64
N GLN A 244 5.30 3.16 -21.41
CA GLN A 244 4.04 3.86 -21.71
C GLN A 244 3.92 5.14 -20.87
N ALA A 245 4.29 5.13 -19.60
CA ALA A 245 4.29 6.30 -18.73
C ALA A 245 5.21 7.41 -19.26
N LEU A 246 6.43 7.05 -19.70
CA LEU A 246 7.37 8.00 -20.34
C LEU A 246 6.81 8.61 -21.63
N LYS A 247 6.08 7.83 -22.41
CA LYS A 247 5.46 8.30 -23.67
C LYS A 247 4.23 9.16 -23.41
N ALA A 248 3.43 8.84 -22.38
CA ALA A 248 2.17 9.49 -22.09
C ALA A 248 2.31 10.83 -21.34
N VAL A 249 3.41 11.02 -20.62
CA VAL A 249 3.66 12.26 -19.88
C VAL A 249 4.02 13.40 -20.83
N LYS A 250 3.62 14.64 -20.50
CA LYS A 250 3.95 15.86 -21.24
C LYS A 250 5.45 16.20 -21.14
N SER A 251 5.91 17.13 -21.96
CA SER A 251 7.25 17.75 -21.78
C SER A 251 7.34 18.43 -20.41
N PHE A 252 8.49 18.29 -19.73
CA PHE A 252 8.75 18.75 -18.36
C PHE A 252 7.85 18.11 -17.29
N GLY A 253 7.16 17.02 -17.64
CA GLY A 253 6.32 16.29 -16.70
C GLY A 253 7.10 15.35 -15.79
N THR A 254 6.41 14.79 -14.80
CA THR A 254 6.99 13.88 -13.81
C THR A 254 6.50 12.44 -14.02
N VAL A 255 7.42 11.48 -13.97
CA VAL A 255 7.10 10.05 -13.93
C VAL A 255 7.57 9.47 -12.59
N VAL A 256 6.64 8.83 -11.88
CA VAL A 256 6.92 8.17 -10.60
C VAL A 256 6.91 6.66 -10.80
N SER A 257 8.03 6.00 -10.48
CA SER A 257 8.15 4.54 -10.47
C SER A 257 7.76 4.02 -9.08
N MET A 258 6.68 3.25 -9.00
CA MET A 258 6.13 2.70 -7.77
C MET A 258 5.94 1.18 -7.83
N GLY A 259 5.60 0.65 -8.99
CA GLY A 259 5.32 -0.78 -9.17
C GLY A 259 6.52 -1.63 -8.77
N ASN A 260 6.29 -2.65 -7.91
CA ASN A 260 7.35 -3.61 -7.57
C ASN A 260 7.68 -4.45 -8.82
N PRO A 261 8.94 -4.43 -9.30
CA PRO A 261 9.27 -5.03 -10.59
C PRO A 261 9.05 -6.56 -10.59
N ALA A 262 8.30 -7.04 -11.58
CA ALA A 262 8.05 -8.46 -11.79
C ALA A 262 9.24 -9.16 -12.51
N GLY A 263 10.18 -8.39 -13.07
CA GLY A 263 11.36 -8.82 -13.79
C GLY A 263 12.22 -7.62 -14.18
N ASP A 264 13.11 -7.79 -15.13
CA ASP A 264 13.99 -6.72 -15.62
C ASP A 264 13.17 -5.58 -16.23
N MET A 265 13.48 -4.36 -15.81
CA MET A 265 12.85 -3.13 -16.32
C MET A 265 13.66 -2.60 -17.51
N THR A 266 13.39 -3.15 -18.68
CA THR A 266 14.08 -2.77 -19.92
C THR A 266 13.42 -1.54 -20.56
N LEU A 267 14.23 -0.68 -21.18
CA LEU A 267 13.78 0.50 -21.90
C LEU A 267 14.27 0.46 -23.35
N THR A 268 13.37 0.71 -24.30
CA THR A 268 13.78 0.86 -25.69
C THR A 268 14.54 2.17 -25.92
N GLN A 269 15.33 2.25 -27.01
CA GLN A 269 15.96 3.51 -27.41
C GLN A 269 14.93 4.64 -27.58
N LYS A 270 13.73 4.32 -28.10
CA LYS A 270 12.65 5.30 -28.26
C LYS A 270 12.14 5.80 -26.91
N GLY A 271 11.92 4.90 -25.95
CA GLY A 271 11.54 5.27 -24.59
C GLY A 271 12.61 6.13 -23.91
N TYR A 272 13.89 5.81 -24.10
CA TYR A 272 14.97 6.65 -23.57
C TYR A 272 14.98 8.06 -24.19
N TRP A 273 14.69 8.19 -25.50
CA TRP A 273 14.56 9.50 -26.16
C TRP A 273 13.42 10.35 -25.56
N GLU A 274 12.34 9.75 -25.07
CA GLU A 274 11.27 10.51 -24.39
C GLU A 274 11.81 11.24 -23.16
N ILE A 275 12.68 10.59 -22.37
CA ILE A 275 13.30 11.20 -21.18
C ILE A 275 14.10 12.43 -21.57
N LEU A 276 14.96 12.30 -22.59
CA LEU A 276 15.85 13.37 -23.02
C LEU A 276 15.09 14.53 -23.66
N ARG A 277 14.25 14.21 -24.65
CA ARG A 277 13.58 15.24 -25.47
C ARG A 277 12.51 16.01 -24.71
N LYS A 278 11.84 15.34 -23.78
CA LYS A 278 10.83 15.99 -22.93
C LYS A 278 11.42 16.58 -21.64
N GLN A 279 12.71 16.38 -21.35
CA GLN A 279 13.37 16.82 -20.11
C GLN A 279 12.56 16.37 -18.87
N LEU A 280 12.26 15.06 -18.79
CA LEU A 280 11.40 14.51 -17.77
C LEU A 280 12.06 14.50 -16.39
N THR A 281 11.23 14.69 -15.35
CA THR A 281 11.60 14.36 -13.97
C THR A 281 11.21 12.91 -13.69
N LEU A 282 12.19 12.07 -13.32
CA LEU A 282 11.97 10.68 -12.92
C LEU A 282 12.17 10.55 -11.42
N LYS A 283 11.21 9.98 -10.71
CA LYS A 283 11.29 9.75 -9.28
C LYS A 283 10.92 8.32 -8.93
N GLY A 284 11.63 7.74 -7.96
CA GLY A 284 11.19 6.54 -7.27
C GLY A 284 10.33 6.90 -6.07
N THR A 285 9.52 5.95 -5.63
CA THR A 285 8.79 6.04 -4.37
C THR A 285 8.92 4.71 -3.61
N TRP A 286 9.04 4.78 -2.29
CA TRP A 286 9.18 3.60 -1.43
C TRP A 286 8.53 3.85 -0.08
N ASN A 287 7.55 3.00 0.29
CA ASN A 287 6.84 3.11 1.57
C ASN A 287 6.15 4.49 1.75
N SER A 288 6.28 5.11 2.92
CA SER A 288 5.63 6.37 3.28
C SER A 288 6.44 7.15 4.32
N SER A 289 6.22 8.45 4.43
CA SER A 289 6.87 9.29 5.44
C SER A 289 6.14 9.18 6.79
N TYR A 290 6.92 9.01 7.86
CA TYR A 290 6.43 8.88 9.22
C TYR A 290 7.41 9.56 10.19
N ASN A 291 7.36 10.88 10.27
CA ASN A 291 8.16 11.66 11.19
C ASN A 291 7.35 12.86 11.73
N ASP A 292 7.91 13.63 12.64
CA ASP A 292 7.19 14.73 13.31
C ASP A 292 6.89 15.90 12.37
N VAL A 293 7.66 16.07 11.29
CA VAL A 293 7.46 17.13 10.29
C VAL A 293 6.46 16.68 9.22
N ARG A 294 6.56 15.42 8.78
CA ARG A 294 5.70 14.83 7.74
C ARG A 294 5.21 13.46 8.18
N ASN A 295 3.93 13.37 8.50
CA ASN A 295 3.28 12.12 8.90
C ASN A 295 2.12 11.81 7.98
N GLU A 296 2.40 11.01 6.94
CA GLU A 296 1.40 10.62 5.93
C GLU A 296 0.35 9.67 6.49
N TRP A 297 0.65 8.96 7.59
CA TRP A 297 -0.29 8.10 8.27
C TRP A 297 -1.39 8.89 8.98
N ARG A 298 -1.03 9.93 9.73
CA ARG A 298 -2.01 10.83 10.35
C ARG A 298 -2.85 11.52 9.30
N THR A 299 -2.23 11.92 8.19
CA THR A 299 -2.94 12.54 7.06
C THR A 299 -3.91 11.56 6.42
N ALA A 300 -3.51 10.29 6.22
CA ALA A 300 -4.36 9.25 5.64
C ALA A 300 -5.57 8.97 6.54
N LEU A 301 -5.36 8.73 7.84
CA LEU A 301 -6.47 8.50 8.78
C LEU A 301 -7.43 9.69 8.83
N ALA A 302 -6.93 10.92 8.89
CA ALA A 302 -7.76 12.12 8.90
C ALA A 302 -8.57 12.28 7.60
N ALA A 303 -7.98 11.94 6.44
CA ALA A 303 -8.66 11.99 5.16
C ALA A 303 -9.74 10.90 5.01
N ILE A 304 -9.49 9.70 5.55
CA ILE A 304 -10.47 8.61 5.59
C ILE A 304 -11.61 9.00 6.53
N ALA A 305 -11.33 9.47 7.75
CA ALA A 305 -12.31 9.87 8.75
C ALA A 305 -13.21 11.04 8.26
N SER A 306 -12.64 11.99 7.52
CA SER A 306 -13.38 13.09 6.92
C SER A 306 -14.03 12.77 5.57
N HIS A 307 -13.99 11.52 5.13
CA HIS A 307 -14.50 11.04 3.83
C HIS A 307 -13.93 11.78 2.60
N ARG A 308 -12.77 12.41 2.74
CA ARG A 308 -12.04 12.98 1.59
C ARG A 308 -11.52 11.89 0.65
N ILE A 309 -11.15 10.76 1.21
CA ILE A 309 -10.92 9.51 0.49
C ILE A 309 -11.82 8.42 1.09
N ASP A 310 -12.59 7.74 0.25
CA ASP A 310 -13.43 6.62 0.68
C ASP A 310 -12.76 5.31 0.30
N VAL A 311 -12.25 4.61 1.32
CA VAL A 311 -11.56 3.32 1.16
C VAL A 311 -12.49 2.12 1.28
N ARG A 312 -13.72 2.31 1.76
CA ARG A 312 -14.71 1.22 2.01
C ARG A 312 -15.01 0.41 0.75
N PRO A 313 -15.22 1.01 -0.44
CA PRO A 313 -15.47 0.24 -1.65
C PRO A 313 -14.30 -0.64 -2.08
N LEU A 314 -13.08 -0.35 -1.58
CA LEU A 314 -11.89 -1.14 -1.87
C LEU A 314 -11.83 -2.46 -1.08
N ILE A 315 -12.50 -2.55 0.07
CA ILE A 315 -12.51 -3.75 0.92
C ILE A 315 -13.51 -4.76 0.34
N SER A 316 -13.04 -5.60 -0.58
CA SER A 316 -13.89 -6.51 -1.33
C SER A 316 -14.19 -7.82 -0.60
N HIS A 317 -13.22 -8.32 0.20
CA HIS A 317 -13.33 -9.63 0.85
C HIS A 317 -12.86 -9.58 2.30
N ARG A 318 -13.57 -10.31 3.15
CA ARG A 318 -13.32 -10.43 4.60
C ARG A 318 -13.32 -11.89 4.98
N PHE A 319 -12.25 -12.34 5.59
CA PHE A 319 -12.08 -13.72 6.03
C PHE A 319 -11.60 -13.78 7.49
N PRO A 320 -11.99 -14.78 8.28
CA PRO A 320 -11.27 -15.10 9.50
C PRO A 320 -9.89 -15.70 9.16
N LEU A 321 -8.93 -15.64 10.07
CA LEU A 321 -7.61 -16.26 9.90
C LEU A 321 -7.69 -17.76 9.54
N SER A 322 -8.69 -18.47 10.07
CA SER A 322 -8.91 -19.89 9.78
C SER A 322 -9.25 -20.20 8.31
N GLU A 323 -9.58 -19.19 7.51
CA GLU A 323 -9.89 -19.32 6.09
C GLU A 323 -8.79 -18.73 5.18
N ALA A 324 -7.55 -18.77 5.65
CA ALA A 324 -6.39 -18.22 4.92
C ALA A 324 -6.27 -18.78 3.49
N ASP A 325 -6.49 -20.09 3.30
CA ASP A 325 -6.42 -20.72 1.97
C ASP A 325 -7.42 -20.08 0.99
N LYS A 326 -8.64 -19.77 1.46
CA LYS A 326 -9.66 -19.09 0.64
C LYS A 326 -9.23 -17.64 0.33
N ALA A 327 -8.76 -16.91 1.35
CA ALA A 327 -8.33 -15.53 1.21
C ALA A 327 -7.19 -15.38 0.19
N PHE A 328 -6.14 -16.20 0.32
CA PHE A 328 -5.05 -16.21 -0.64
C PHE A 328 -5.46 -16.81 -1.99
N GLY A 329 -6.41 -17.76 -2.00
CA GLY A 329 -6.99 -18.33 -3.22
C GLY A 329 -7.61 -17.28 -4.12
N VAL A 330 -8.44 -16.37 -3.59
CA VAL A 330 -9.03 -15.24 -4.33
C VAL A 330 -7.94 -14.44 -5.06
N MET A 331 -6.85 -14.11 -4.37
CA MET A 331 -5.78 -13.28 -4.92
C MET A 331 -4.89 -14.02 -5.94
N ARG A 332 -4.69 -15.32 -5.78
CA ARG A 332 -3.85 -16.14 -6.66
C ARG A 332 -4.57 -16.60 -7.92
N GLU A 333 -5.79 -17.09 -7.76
CA GLU A 333 -6.55 -17.69 -8.85
C GLU A 333 -7.20 -16.63 -9.76
N ARG A 334 -7.52 -15.44 -9.21
CA ARG A 334 -8.10 -14.30 -9.93
C ARG A 334 -9.34 -14.67 -10.76
N LYS A 335 -10.14 -15.62 -10.24
CA LYS A 335 -11.37 -16.08 -10.89
C LYS A 335 -12.54 -15.13 -10.73
N GLU A 336 -12.44 -14.27 -9.72
CA GLU A 336 -13.42 -13.25 -9.41
C GLU A 336 -12.76 -11.89 -9.22
N PHE A 337 -13.53 -10.83 -9.30
CA PHE A 337 -13.05 -9.49 -9.00
C PHE A 337 -12.69 -9.36 -7.53
N PHE A 338 -11.51 -8.84 -7.25
CA PHE A 338 -11.10 -8.44 -5.90
C PHE A 338 -10.27 -7.15 -5.93
N ASN A 339 -10.32 -6.44 -4.81
CA ASN A 339 -9.41 -5.34 -4.49
C ASN A 339 -8.64 -5.65 -3.21
N LYS A 340 -9.06 -5.12 -2.05
CA LYS A 340 -8.43 -5.46 -0.77
C LYS A 340 -9.14 -6.67 -0.17
N VAL A 341 -8.35 -7.69 0.10
CA VAL A 341 -8.75 -8.85 0.91
C VAL A 341 -8.21 -8.62 2.32
N MET A 342 -9.01 -8.89 3.35
CA MET A 342 -8.65 -8.66 4.74
C MET A 342 -8.93 -9.87 5.61
N PHE A 343 -8.08 -10.07 6.62
CA PHE A 343 -8.41 -10.89 7.78
C PHE A 343 -9.07 -10.03 8.85
N ILE A 344 -10.18 -10.55 9.42
CA ILE A 344 -10.95 -9.91 10.48
C ILE A 344 -10.97 -10.84 11.68
N ASN A 345 -10.47 -10.35 12.82
CA ASN A 345 -10.55 -11.02 14.11
C ASN A 345 -11.70 -10.42 14.93
N ARG A 346 -12.61 -11.24 15.38
CA ARG A 346 -13.77 -10.86 16.22
C ARG A 346 -13.49 -11.01 17.71
#